data_ae0d6ca6f63a78e774b6b7e5b052bda8
#
_entry.id   ae0d6ca6f63a78e774b6b7e5b052bda8
#
_cell.length_a   1.000
_cell.length_b   1.000
_cell.length_c   1.000
_cell.angle_alpha   90.00
_cell.angle_beta   90.00
_cell.angle_gamma   90.00
#
_symmetry.space_group_name_H-M   'P 1'
#
loop_
_entity.id
_entity.type
_entity.pdbx_description
1 polymer ?
#
loop_
_entity_poly.entity_id
_entity_poly.type
_entity_poly.pdbx_seq_one_letter_code
_entity_poly.pdbx_strand_id
1 'polypeptide(L)'
;MKDGFIQQVGTPTEVFDMPLNLFVAEFIGAPKMNTFKTTLTVEDGKYFVNPYGVKIEVNGKKADMLTNKGVQSGEIILGVRPEHFVLSDESNPAAIPCKIVVNEMMGSELHLHVLEDNGDRLIVRIPTVSLTDEQRASLVYGSTIYVTFEGKVMHFFDPETQLNLLV
;
A
#
# COMPACT_ATOMS: atom_id res chain seq x y z
N MET A 1 4.22 17.94 12.07
CA MET A 1 5.54 18.54 12.40
C MET A 1 6.50 17.42 12.77
N LYS A 2 7.77 17.53 12.41
CA LYS A 2 8.86 16.63 12.80
C LYS A 2 10.05 17.48 13.25
N ASP A 3 10.59 17.20 14.41
CA ASP A 3 11.76 17.90 14.98
C ASP A 3 11.61 19.44 15.01
N GLY A 4 10.38 19.93 15.27
CA GLY A 4 10.06 21.37 15.27
C GLY A 4 9.73 21.99 13.90
N PHE A 5 9.93 21.25 12.80
CA PHE A 5 9.65 21.74 11.45
C PHE A 5 8.28 21.30 10.93
N ILE A 6 7.55 22.23 10.30
CA ILE A 6 6.31 21.92 9.59
C ILE A 6 6.67 21.07 8.36
N GLN A 7 6.05 19.90 8.24
CA GLN A 7 6.27 18.97 7.12
C GLN A 7 5.25 19.18 5.99
N GLN A 8 4.01 19.50 6.34
CA GLN A 8 2.95 19.81 5.39
C GLN A 8 1.84 20.60 6.09
N VAL A 9 1.21 21.51 5.35
CA VAL A 9 -0.02 22.22 5.72
C VAL A 9 -1.03 22.04 4.61
N GLY A 10 -2.25 21.67 4.95
CA GLY A 10 -3.33 21.44 3.98
C GLY A 10 -4.60 20.96 4.68
N THR A 11 -5.65 20.76 3.91
CA THR A 11 -6.88 20.11 4.39
C THR A 11 -6.61 18.65 4.76
N PRO A 12 -7.41 18.03 5.63
CA PRO A 12 -7.27 16.61 5.97
C PRO A 12 -7.20 15.70 4.73
N THR A 13 -8.04 15.97 3.71
CA THR A 13 -8.08 15.21 2.46
C THR A 13 -6.77 15.36 1.67
N GLU A 14 -6.29 16.59 1.50
CA GLU A 14 -5.02 16.83 0.79
C GLU A 14 -3.84 16.14 1.46
N VAL A 15 -3.73 16.25 2.78
CA VAL A 15 -2.63 15.63 3.53
C VAL A 15 -2.73 14.10 3.49
N PHE A 16 -3.95 13.55 3.45
CA PHE A 16 -4.18 12.11 3.38
C PHE A 16 -3.91 11.56 1.98
N ASP A 17 -4.43 12.20 0.93
CA ASP A 17 -4.37 11.70 -0.45
C ASP A 17 -3.04 12.03 -1.14
N MET A 18 -2.43 13.16 -0.79
CA MET A 18 -1.20 13.68 -1.41
C MET A 18 -0.18 14.09 -0.33
N PRO A 19 0.31 13.13 0.46
CA PRO A 19 1.36 13.42 1.44
C PRO A 19 2.63 13.86 0.73
N LEU A 20 3.26 14.95 1.20
CA LEU A 20 4.48 15.51 0.58
C LEU A 20 5.71 14.61 0.74
N ASN A 21 5.75 13.84 1.80
CA ASN A 21 6.86 12.95 2.10
C ASN A 21 6.41 11.70 2.88
N LEU A 22 7.32 10.76 3.02
CA LEU A 22 7.11 9.49 3.70
C LEU A 22 6.67 9.68 5.16
N PHE A 23 7.27 10.65 5.87
CA PHE A 23 6.90 10.94 7.25
C PHE A 23 5.42 11.32 7.38
N VAL A 24 4.92 12.21 6.53
CA VAL A 24 3.51 12.62 6.55
C VAL A 24 2.61 11.44 6.21
N ALA A 25 2.99 10.64 5.21
CA ALA A 25 2.24 9.45 4.79
C ALA A 25 2.07 8.41 5.91
N GLU A 26 3.14 8.18 6.69
CA GLU A 26 3.12 7.24 7.81
C GLU A 26 2.46 7.81 9.07
N PHE A 27 2.54 9.14 9.26
CA PHE A 27 1.97 9.80 10.43
C PHE A 27 0.44 9.94 10.33
N ILE A 28 -0.10 10.10 9.13
CA ILE A 28 -1.52 10.31 8.88
C ILE A 28 -2.20 8.99 8.56
N GLY A 29 -3.09 8.57 9.42
CA GLY A 29 -3.86 7.33 9.31
C GLY A 29 -3.60 6.37 10.47
N ALA A 30 -4.62 5.64 10.85
CA ALA A 30 -4.55 4.58 11.86
C ALA A 30 -5.36 3.36 11.35
N PRO A 31 -4.69 2.25 11.08
CA PRO A 31 -3.24 2.01 11.12
C PRO A 31 -2.43 2.86 10.13
N LYS A 32 -1.12 2.98 10.36
CA LYS A 32 -0.22 3.70 9.45
C LYS A 32 -0.16 3.06 8.06
N MET A 33 0.24 3.84 7.06
CA MET A 33 0.49 3.36 5.70
C MET A 33 1.52 2.22 5.71
N ASN A 34 1.25 1.15 4.95
CA ASN A 34 2.27 0.15 4.65
C ASN A 34 3.26 0.74 3.64
N THR A 35 4.54 0.63 3.93
CA THR A 35 5.61 1.14 3.06
C THR A 35 6.66 0.07 2.86
N PHE A 36 7.08 -0.14 1.62
CA PHE A 36 8.08 -1.14 1.29
C PHE A 36 8.89 -0.74 0.05
N LYS A 37 10.15 -1.15 0.01
CA LYS A 37 11.04 -0.90 -1.12
C LYS A 37 10.67 -1.79 -2.28
N THR A 38 10.60 -1.21 -3.48
CA THR A 38 10.32 -1.94 -4.70
C THR A 38 10.88 -1.20 -5.91
N THR A 39 10.67 -1.72 -7.10
CA THR A 39 11.02 -1.05 -8.35
C THR A 39 9.79 -0.54 -9.06
N LEU A 40 9.90 0.66 -9.61
CA LEU A 40 8.99 1.20 -10.62
C LEU A 40 9.61 0.93 -11.99
N THR A 41 8.85 0.36 -12.89
CA THR A 41 9.28 0.12 -14.29
C THR A 41 8.35 0.82 -15.26
N VAL A 42 8.93 1.32 -16.35
CA VAL A 42 8.19 1.94 -17.46
C VAL A 42 8.33 1.03 -18.68
N GLU A 43 7.21 0.53 -19.18
CA GLU A 43 7.14 -0.37 -20.33
C GLU A 43 6.02 0.11 -21.26
N ASP A 44 6.34 0.39 -22.50
CA ASP A 44 5.40 0.88 -23.53
C ASP A 44 4.54 2.08 -23.05
N GLY A 45 5.14 2.99 -22.29
CA GLY A 45 4.46 4.17 -21.73
C GLY A 45 3.56 3.89 -20.54
N LYS A 46 3.54 2.68 -20.03
CA LYS A 46 2.83 2.29 -18.82
C LYS A 46 3.78 2.10 -17.65
N TYR A 47 3.28 2.36 -16.45
CA TYR A 47 4.01 2.22 -15.21
C TYR A 47 3.59 0.95 -14.48
N PHE A 48 4.57 0.22 -13.96
CA PHE A 48 4.38 -0.98 -13.16
C PHE A 48 5.21 -0.90 -11.89
N VAL A 49 4.69 -1.45 -10.81
CA VAL A 49 5.47 -1.73 -9.59
C VAL A 49 5.60 -3.23 -9.42
N ASN A 50 6.68 -3.65 -8.76
CA ASN A 50 6.99 -5.07 -8.58
C ASN A 50 7.17 -5.43 -7.09
N PRO A 51 6.16 -5.16 -6.22
CA PRO A 51 6.25 -5.52 -4.82
C PRO A 51 6.30 -7.04 -4.68
N TYR A 52 7.27 -7.54 -3.93
CA TYR A 52 7.41 -8.98 -3.62
C TYR A 52 7.39 -9.90 -4.85
N GLY A 53 7.89 -9.40 -5.99
CA GLY A 53 7.95 -10.16 -7.24
C GLY A 53 6.65 -10.21 -8.04
N VAL A 54 5.56 -9.60 -7.57
CA VAL A 54 4.32 -9.49 -8.35
C VAL A 54 4.28 -8.18 -9.12
N LYS A 55 3.83 -8.23 -10.37
CA LYS A 55 3.75 -7.05 -11.24
C LYS A 55 2.36 -6.45 -11.19
N ILE A 56 2.25 -5.19 -10.77
CA ILE A 56 0.98 -4.46 -10.65
C ILE A 56 1.06 -3.18 -11.50
N GLU A 57 0.10 -3.00 -12.42
CA GLU A 57 0.02 -1.80 -13.25
C GLU A 57 -0.47 -0.60 -12.43
N VAL A 58 0.24 0.53 -12.54
CA VAL A 58 -0.22 1.82 -12.03
C VAL A 58 -1.24 2.39 -13.00
N ASN A 59 -2.40 2.78 -12.53
CA ASN A 59 -3.48 3.26 -13.39
C ASN A 59 -4.13 4.56 -12.88
N GLY A 60 -5.06 5.10 -13.70
CA GLY A 60 -5.80 6.31 -13.40
C GLY A 60 -4.90 7.53 -13.23
N LYS A 61 -5.34 8.48 -12.43
CA LYS A 61 -4.64 9.77 -12.23
C LYS A 61 -3.18 9.62 -11.78
N LYS A 62 -2.85 8.55 -11.07
CA LYS A 62 -1.46 8.31 -10.61
C LYS A 62 -0.52 8.04 -11.78
N ALA A 63 -0.96 7.24 -12.77
CA ALA A 63 -0.19 7.01 -14.00
C ALA A 63 0.01 8.30 -14.79
N ASP A 64 -1.06 9.10 -14.95
CA ASP A 64 -0.99 10.40 -15.63
C ASP A 64 0.00 11.35 -14.93
N MET A 65 -0.01 11.38 -13.60
CA MET A 65 0.91 12.22 -12.82
C MET A 65 2.37 11.78 -12.98
N LEU A 66 2.65 10.46 -12.93
CA LEU A 66 3.99 9.93 -13.19
C LEU A 66 4.48 10.30 -14.59
N THR A 67 3.61 10.19 -15.60
CA THR A 67 3.90 10.57 -16.98
C THR A 67 4.20 12.07 -17.10
N ASN A 68 3.34 12.92 -16.53
CA ASN A 68 3.51 14.38 -16.58
C ASN A 68 4.79 14.86 -15.86
N LYS A 69 5.21 14.15 -14.83
CA LYS A 69 6.46 14.42 -14.11
C LYS A 69 7.69 13.79 -14.79
N GLY A 70 7.49 12.96 -15.82
CA GLY A 70 8.58 12.27 -16.53
C GLY A 70 9.35 11.31 -15.64
N VAL A 71 8.67 10.67 -14.66
CA VAL A 71 9.30 9.74 -13.73
C VAL A 71 9.85 8.54 -14.51
N GLN A 72 11.11 8.20 -14.25
CA GLN A 72 11.80 7.09 -14.91
C GLN A 72 11.76 5.82 -14.05
N SER A 73 12.10 4.69 -14.69
CA SER A 73 12.29 3.43 -13.97
C SER A 73 13.37 3.55 -12.90
N GLY A 74 13.16 2.96 -11.74
CA GLY A 74 14.11 3.03 -10.64
C GLY A 74 13.57 2.41 -9.35
N GLU A 75 14.40 2.40 -8.32
CA GLU A 75 13.98 2.02 -6.97
C GLU A 75 13.09 3.11 -6.37
N ILE A 76 12.06 2.68 -5.66
CA ILE A 76 11.12 3.53 -4.95
C ILE A 76 10.76 2.94 -3.60
N ILE A 77 10.22 3.77 -2.72
CA ILE A 77 9.40 3.31 -1.60
C ILE A 77 7.93 3.42 -2.04
N LEU A 78 7.26 2.27 -2.12
CA LEU A 78 5.84 2.19 -2.42
C LEU A 78 5.04 2.27 -1.12
N GLY A 79 4.04 3.14 -1.08
CA GLY A 79 3.10 3.26 0.02
C GLY A 79 1.71 2.79 -0.39
N VAL A 80 1.10 1.95 0.43
CA VAL A 80 -0.30 1.52 0.27
C VAL A 80 -0.98 1.52 1.63
N ARG A 81 -2.12 2.19 1.74
CA ARG A 81 -2.86 2.24 3.00
C ARG A 81 -3.53 0.90 3.33
N PRO A 82 -3.63 0.54 4.61
CA PRO A 82 -4.23 -0.72 5.05
C PRO A 82 -5.62 -1.00 4.48
N GLU A 83 -6.46 0.02 4.34
CA GLU A 83 -7.83 -0.06 3.81
C GLU A 83 -7.91 -0.26 2.30
N HIS A 84 -6.82 -0.10 1.59
CA HIS A 84 -6.76 -0.29 0.13
C HIS A 84 -6.35 -1.71 -0.28
N PHE A 85 -5.91 -2.54 0.66
CA PHE A 85 -5.71 -3.95 0.40
C PHE A 85 -7.05 -4.68 0.37
N VAL A 86 -7.16 -5.60 -0.57
CA VAL A 86 -8.33 -6.49 -0.70
C VAL A 86 -7.87 -7.94 -0.70
N LEU A 87 -8.71 -8.82 -0.17
CA LEU A 87 -8.48 -10.26 -0.28
C LEU A 87 -8.57 -10.68 -1.74
N SER A 88 -7.72 -11.59 -2.11
CA SER A 88 -7.63 -12.18 -3.44
C SER A 88 -7.47 -13.70 -3.30
N ASP A 89 -7.28 -14.36 -4.41
CA ASP A 89 -6.97 -15.79 -4.45
C ASP A 89 -5.65 -16.05 -5.18
N GLU A 90 -5.15 -17.27 -5.06
CA GLU A 90 -3.87 -17.69 -5.62
C GLU A 90 -3.81 -17.58 -7.15
N SER A 91 -4.95 -17.64 -7.83
CA SER A 91 -5.00 -17.55 -9.29
C SER A 91 -4.76 -16.15 -9.84
N ASN A 92 -4.85 -15.12 -9.00
CA ASN A 92 -4.60 -13.74 -9.39
C ASN A 92 -3.07 -13.48 -9.49
N PRO A 93 -2.54 -13.18 -10.68
CA PRO A 93 -1.09 -12.94 -10.85
C PRO A 93 -0.58 -11.68 -10.14
N ALA A 94 -1.48 -10.80 -9.69
CA ALA A 94 -1.16 -9.59 -8.91
C ALA A 94 -1.38 -9.80 -7.39
N ALA A 95 -1.60 -11.03 -6.94
CA ALA A 95 -1.79 -11.34 -5.54
C ALA A 95 -0.46 -11.58 -4.83
N ILE A 96 -0.33 -11.03 -3.64
CA ILE A 96 0.81 -11.18 -2.74
C ILE A 96 0.44 -12.22 -1.69
N PRO A 97 1.14 -13.36 -1.61
CA PRO A 97 0.92 -14.34 -0.56
C PRO A 97 1.43 -13.81 0.78
N CYS A 98 0.63 -13.93 1.82
CA CYS A 98 0.96 -13.45 3.16
C CYS A 98 0.48 -14.44 4.21
N LYS A 99 1.20 -14.52 5.33
CA LYS A 99 0.83 -15.35 6.47
C LYS A 99 0.27 -14.49 7.60
N ILE A 100 -0.91 -14.82 8.10
CA ILE A 100 -1.54 -14.10 9.22
C ILE A 100 -0.76 -14.38 10.51
N VAL A 101 -0.32 -13.32 11.18
CA VAL A 101 0.35 -13.40 12.49
C VAL A 101 -0.47 -12.78 13.62
N VAL A 102 -1.38 -11.84 13.32
CA VAL A 102 -2.35 -11.31 14.27
C VAL A 102 -3.65 -11.02 13.54
N ASN A 103 -4.77 -11.32 14.17
CA ASN A 103 -6.11 -10.95 13.73
C ASN A 103 -6.77 -10.16 14.84
N GLU A 104 -6.96 -8.88 14.65
CA GLU A 104 -7.59 -7.97 15.63
C GLU A 104 -8.98 -7.57 15.14
N MET A 105 -10.00 -7.96 15.91
CA MET A 105 -11.36 -7.53 15.67
C MET A 105 -11.57 -6.13 16.25
N MET A 106 -11.78 -5.15 15.40
CA MET A 106 -11.99 -3.74 15.75
C MET A 106 -13.46 -3.31 15.55
N GLY A 107 -14.39 -4.15 15.99
CA GLY A 107 -15.83 -3.90 15.81
C GLY A 107 -16.29 -4.14 14.38
N SER A 108 -16.44 -3.08 13.58
CA SER A 108 -16.87 -3.16 12.17
C SER A 108 -15.76 -3.56 11.19
N GLU A 109 -14.54 -3.76 11.66
CA GLU A 109 -13.36 -4.03 10.83
C GLU A 109 -12.47 -5.09 11.46
N LEU A 110 -11.75 -5.82 10.60
CA LEU A 110 -10.63 -6.67 10.96
C LEU A 110 -9.33 -5.98 10.56
N HIS A 111 -8.38 -5.92 11.50
CA HIS A 111 -7.01 -5.56 11.21
C HIS A 111 -6.17 -6.84 11.21
N LEU A 112 -5.74 -7.27 10.04
CA LEU A 112 -4.86 -8.42 9.87
C LEU A 112 -3.42 -7.94 9.80
N HIS A 113 -2.60 -8.37 10.75
CA HIS A 113 -1.16 -8.23 10.64
C HIS A 113 -0.65 -9.47 9.93
N VAL A 114 0.01 -9.28 8.81
CA VAL A 114 0.49 -10.37 7.98
C VAL A 114 1.99 -10.24 7.73
N LEU A 115 2.64 -11.38 7.52
CA LEU A 115 4.03 -11.45 7.08
C LEU A 115 4.07 -11.92 5.64
N GLU A 116 4.83 -11.22 4.84
CA GLU A 116 5.27 -11.66 3.53
C GLU A 116 6.52 -12.55 3.67
N ASP A 117 6.84 -13.34 2.66
CA ASP A 117 7.94 -14.33 2.71
C ASP A 117 9.32 -13.72 3.03
N ASN A 118 9.57 -12.47 2.68
CA ASN A 118 10.80 -11.76 3.04
C ASN A 118 10.83 -11.30 4.52
N GLY A 119 9.73 -11.49 5.26
CA GLY A 119 9.59 -11.09 6.65
C GLY A 119 9.04 -9.68 6.86
N ASP A 120 8.69 -8.98 5.79
CA ASP A 120 8.02 -7.68 5.88
C ASP A 120 6.63 -7.83 6.48
N ARG A 121 6.29 -6.89 7.36
CA ARG A 121 4.98 -6.84 8.01
C ARG A 121 4.08 -5.86 7.30
N LEU A 122 2.89 -6.34 6.92
CA LEU A 122 1.82 -5.51 6.37
C LEU A 122 0.62 -5.54 7.30
N ILE A 123 -0.15 -4.48 7.28
CA ILE A 123 -1.46 -4.40 7.94
C ILE A 123 -2.52 -4.30 6.85
N VAL A 124 -3.47 -5.20 6.89
CA VAL A 124 -4.62 -5.24 5.98
C VAL A 124 -5.88 -4.95 6.79
N ARG A 125 -6.64 -3.95 6.40
CA ARG A 125 -7.86 -3.53 7.07
C ARG A 125 -9.06 -3.91 6.23
N ILE A 126 -9.93 -4.77 6.76
CA ILE A 126 -11.06 -5.33 6.03
C ILE A 126 -12.36 -5.02 6.77
N PRO A 127 -13.34 -4.34 6.13
CA PRO A 127 -14.66 -4.18 6.71
C PRO A 127 -15.32 -5.55 6.93
N THR A 128 -15.83 -5.81 8.13
CA THR A 128 -16.45 -7.11 8.46
C THR A 128 -17.67 -7.43 7.60
N VAL A 129 -18.36 -6.40 7.13
CA VAL A 129 -19.54 -6.55 6.23
C VAL A 129 -19.18 -7.06 4.83
N SER A 130 -17.91 -6.97 4.43
CA SER A 130 -17.43 -7.48 3.13
C SER A 130 -17.03 -8.96 3.18
N LEU A 131 -17.02 -9.58 4.36
CA LEU A 131 -16.59 -10.96 4.57
C LEU A 131 -17.80 -11.89 4.70
N THR A 132 -17.73 -13.05 4.03
CA THR A 132 -18.61 -14.17 4.32
C THR A 132 -18.20 -14.82 5.65
N ASP A 133 -19.11 -15.61 6.24
CA ASP A 133 -18.81 -16.37 7.47
C ASP A 133 -17.64 -17.35 7.26
N GLU A 134 -17.57 -17.98 6.07
CA GLU A 134 -16.47 -18.88 5.69
C GLU A 134 -15.14 -18.14 5.60
N GLN A 135 -15.11 -16.99 4.93
CA GLN A 135 -13.91 -16.16 4.86
C GLN A 135 -13.46 -15.74 6.26
N ARG A 136 -14.40 -15.27 7.10
CA ARG A 136 -14.07 -14.87 8.47
C ARG A 136 -13.49 -16.01 9.29
N ALA A 137 -14.04 -17.22 9.16
CA ALA A 137 -13.54 -18.41 9.84
C ALA A 137 -12.15 -18.87 9.37
N SER A 138 -11.77 -18.54 8.13
CA SER A 138 -10.45 -18.89 7.56
C SER A 138 -9.33 -17.90 7.95
N LEU A 139 -9.66 -16.69 8.38
CA LEU A 139 -8.70 -15.64 8.72
C LEU A 139 -8.12 -15.84 10.13
N VAL A 140 -7.40 -16.93 10.34
CA VAL A 140 -6.82 -17.30 11.64
C VAL A 140 -5.30 -17.26 11.62
N TYR A 141 -4.69 -17.20 12.80
CA TYR A 141 -3.24 -17.25 12.96
C TYR A 141 -2.63 -18.41 12.18
N GLY A 142 -1.58 -18.12 11.41
CA GLY A 142 -0.84 -19.11 10.63
C GLY A 142 -1.43 -19.43 9.27
N SER A 143 -2.65 -18.97 8.95
CA SER A 143 -3.24 -19.17 7.63
C SER A 143 -2.51 -18.31 6.59
N THR A 144 -2.37 -18.85 5.39
CA THR A 144 -1.94 -18.10 4.21
C THR A 144 -3.14 -17.44 3.58
N ILE A 145 -3.02 -16.16 3.30
CA ILE A 145 -3.98 -15.37 2.52
C ILE A 145 -3.28 -14.72 1.34
N TYR A 146 -4.06 -14.36 0.36
CA TYR A 146 -3.60 -13.62 -0.81
C TYR A 146 -4.22 -12.24 -0.76
N VAL A 147 -3.40 -11.19 -0.91
CA VAL A 147 -3.86 -9.81 -0.91
C VAL A 147 -3.38 -9.09 -2.15
N THR A 148 -4.16 -8.13 -2.61
CA THR A 148 -3.80 -7.26 -3.73
C THR A 148 -4.31 -5.85 -3.48
N PHE A 149 -3.97 -4.92 -4.36
CA PHE A 149 -4.45 -3.55 -4.33
C PHE A 149 -4.49 -2.96 -5.74
N GLU A 150 -5.32 -1.95 -5.94
CA GLU A 150 -5.45 -1.30 -7.25
C GLU A 150 -4.33 -0.28 -7.48
N GLY A 151 -3.91 -0.13 -8.74
CA GLY A 151 -2.85 0.80 -9.12
C GLY A 151 -3.12 2.27 -8.83
N LYS A 152 -4.40 2.66 -8.70
CA LYS A 152 -4.81 4.05 -8.42
C LYS A 152 -4.59 4.50 -6.97
N VAL A 153 -4.40 3.55 -6.03
CA VAL A 153 -4.29 3.86 -4.58
C VAL A 153 -2.85 3.97 -4.08
N MET A 154 -1.89 3.78 -4.96
CA MET A 154 -0.46 3.77 -4.65
C MET A 154 0.09 5.17 -4.34
N HIS A 155 1.10 5.22 -3.47
CA HIS A 155 1.93 6.40 -3.23
C HIS A 155 3.38 6.05 -3.54
N PHE A 156 4.13 6.99 -4.10
CA PHE A 156 5.49 6.75 -4.60
C PHE A 156 6.44 7.74 -3.94
N PHE A 157 7.45 7.24 -3.25
CA PHE A 157 8.43 8.08 -2.59
C PHE A 157 9.83 7.74 -3.09
N ASP A 158 10.63 8.77 -3.24
CA ASP A 158 12.05 8.64 -3.53
C ASP A 158 12.77 7.96 -2.35
N PRO A 159 13.60 6.94 -2.56
CA PRO A 159 14.21 6.19 -1.46
C PRO A 159 15.27 6.97 -0.67
N GLU A 160 15.89 8.01 -1.25
CA GLU A 160 16.91 8.81 -0.61
C GLU A 160 16.33 10.04 0.09
N THR A 161 15.53 10.82 -0.63
CA THR A 161 14.95 12.07 -0.12
C THR A 161 13.67 11.86 0.67
N GLN A 162 13.02 10.72 0.49
CA GLN A 162 11.70 10.39 1.03
C GLN A 162 10.57 11.33 0.58
N LEU A 163 10.80 12.12 -0.46
CA LEU A 163 9.79 13.00 -1.03
C LEU A 163 8.85 12.21 -1.94
N ASN A 164 7.60 12.66 -2.01
CA ASN A 164 6.61 12.07 -2.91
C ASN A 164 6.94 12.45 -4.36
N LEU A 165 7.08 11.46 -5.22
CA LEU A 165 7.40 11.65 -6.65
C LEU A 165 6.29 12.35 -7.45
N LEU A 166 5.08 12.46 -6.89
CA LEU A 166 3.92 13.06 -7.55
C LEU A 166 3.65 14.51 -7.14
N VAL A 167 4.41 15.07 -6.20
CA VAL A 167 4.20 16.44 -5.68
C VAL A 167 5.27 17.40 -6.18
#